data_c41c538d6402ee27e38aac90189f3ee3
#
_entry.id   c41c538d6402ee27e38aac90189f3ee3
#
_cell.length_a   1.000
_cell.length_b   1.000
_cell.length_c   1.000
_cell.angle_alpha   90.00
_cell.angle_beta   90.00
_cell.angle_gamma   90.00
#
_symmetry.space_group_name_H-M   'P 1'
#
loop_
_entity.id
_entity.type
_entity.pdbx_description
1 polymer ?
#
loop_
_entity_poly.entity_id
_entity_poly.type
_entity_poly.pdbx_seq_one_letter_code
_entity_poly.pdbx_strand_id
1 'polypeptide(L)'
;DVVSYDVLGDVVCGGFAAPIREGYADKVLIVTSGEKMALYAANNISSAVRNFEDRSYARVFGIVLNHRNVENEKEKVQAFSEKIGVPIVGEVPRSNEIIHWEEQGKTVIEGDPASEISRCFFDLATLLWKEEENA
;
A
#
# COMPACT_ATOMS: atom_id res chain seq x y z
N ASP A 1 13.18 15.06 0.67
CA ASP A 1 13.52 13.65 0.99
C ASP A 1 12.26 12.92 1.44
N VAL A 2 12.11 11.66 1.05
CA VAL A 2 10.98 10.80 1.44
C VAL A 2 11.47 9.68 2.35
N VAL A 3 10.74 9.43 3.44
CA VAL A 3 10.99 8.31 4.35
C VAL A 3 9.82 7.34 4.25
N SER A 4 10.11 6.09 3.94
CA SER A 4 9.13 5.01 3.92
C SER A 4 9.32 4.09 5.12
N TYR A 5 8.22 3.84 5.84
CA TYR A 5 8.16 2.88 6.93
C TYR A 5 7.45 1.61 6.44
N ASP A 6 8.20 0.54 6.25
CA ASP A 6 7.63 -0.77 5.94
C ASP A 6 7.18 -1.45 7.25
N VAL A 7 5.88 -1.54 7.43
CA VAL A 7 5.27 -1.98 8.69
C VAL A 7 4.49 -3.28 8.45
N LEU A 8 4.67 -4.26 9.34
CA LEU A 8 3.91 -5.51 9.34
C LEU A 8 2.41 -5.23 9.52
N GLY A 9 1.61 -5.71 8.58
CA GLY A 9 0.15 -5.49 8.56
C GLY A 9 -0.69 -6.57 9.22
N ASP A 10 -0.12 -7.71 9.57
CA ASP A 10 -0.82 -8.85 10.13
C ASP A 10 -1.04 -8.75 11.65
N VAL A 11 -0.27 -7.92 12.32
CA VAL A 11 -0.39 -7.69 13.77
C VAL A 11 -0.45 -6.19 14.07
N VAL A 12 -1.59 -5.71 14.52
CA VAL A 12 -1.75 -4.34 15.02
C VAL A 12 -1.17 -4.28 16.44
N CYS A 13 0.14 -4.18 16.55
CA CYS A 13 0.84 -4.02 17.83
C CYS A 13 1.31 -2.57 18.03
N GLY A 14 1.81 -2.28 19.24
CA GLY A 14 2.31 -0.95 19.58
C GLY A 14 3.39 -0.41 18.63
N GLY A 15 4.18 -1.29 18.03
CA GLY A 15 5.19 -0.93 17.03
C GLY A 15 4.62 -0.44 15.70
N PHE A 16 3.47 -0.98 15.28
CA PHE A 16 2.73 -0.50 14.11
C PHE A 16 2.28 0.95 14.27
N ALA A 17 1.81 1.28 15.44
CA ALA A 17 1.26 2.60 15.70
C ALA A 17 2.33 3.69 15.94
N ALA A 18 3.58 3.32 16.20
CA ALA A 18 4.62 4.27 16.58
C ALA A 18 4.87 5.36 15.51
N PRO A 19 5.11 5.05 14.21
CA PRO A 19 5.30 6.10 13.21
C PRO A 19 4.09 7.02 13.05
N ILE A 20 2.89 6.48 13.25
CA ILE A 20 1.63 7.23 13.15
C ILE A 20 1.43 8.07 14.40
N ARG A 21 1.54 7.46 15.58
CA ARG A 21 1.32 8.11 16.87
C ARG A 21 2.31 9.23 17.15
N GLU A 22 3.56 9.06 16.77
CA GLU A 22 4.63 10.04 17.00
C GLU A 22 4.69 11.13 15.92
N GLY A 23 3.79 11.07 14.93
CA GLY A 23 3.71 12.08 13.86
C GLY A 23 4.83 12.02 12.82
N TYR A 24 5.47 10.87 12.67
CA TYR A 24 6.53 10.66 11.66
C TYR A 24 5.98 10.29 10.28
N ALA A 25 4.74 9.81 10.22
CA ALA A 25 4.08 9.43 8.98
C ALA A 25 2.91 10.36 8.68
N ASP A 26 2.86 10.88 7.46
CA ASP A 26 1.78 11.73 6.96
C ASP A 26 0.72 10.91 6.22
N LYS A 27 1.17 9.92 5.46
CA LYS A 27 0.33 9.09 4.58
C LYS A 27 0.52 7.62 4.89
N VAL A 28 -0.58 6.90 4.96
CA VAL A 28 -0.59 5.45 5.12
C VAL A 28 -1.14 4.81 3.84
N LEU A 29 -0.34 3.97 3.21
CA LEU A 29 -0.78 3.12 2.11
C LEU A 29 -1.10 1.73 2.66
N ILE A 30 -2.29 1.24 2.35
CA ILE A 30 -2.68 -0.12 2.70
C ILE A 30 -2.46 -1.01 1.48
N VAL A 31 -1.48 -1.90 1.56
CA VAL A 31 -1.25 -2.91 0.53
C VAL A 31 -2.08 -4.15 0.86
N THR A 32 -2.95 -4.55 -0.03
CA THR A 32 -3.84 -5.71 0.17
C THR A 32 -4.10 -6.48 -1.11
N SER A 33 -4.71 -7.64 -0.99
CA SER A 33 -5.21 -8.46 -2.09
C SER A 33 -6.70 -8.77 -1.91
N GLY A 34 -7.30 -9.50 -2.84
CA GLY A 34 -8.69 -9.97 -2.72
C GLY A 34 -8.89 -11.17 -1.79
N GLU A 35 -7.82 -11.65 -1.15
CA GLU A 35 -7.92 -12.74 -0.18
C GLU A 35 -8.63 -12.26 1.10
N LYS A 36 -9.52 -13.11 1.62
CA LYS A 36 -10.35 -12.76 2.78
C LYS A 36 -9.54 -12.28 4.00
N MET A 37 -8.43 -12.94 4.29
CA MET A 37 -7.59 -12.59 5.43
C MET A 37 -6.81 -11.29 5.18
N ALA A 38 -6.41 -11.03 3.93
CA ALA A 38 -5.77 -9.76 3.56
C ALA A 38 -6.73 -8.58 3.73
N LEU A 39 -7.98 -8.71 3.29
CA LEU A 39 -9.02 -7.69 3.48
C LEU A 39 -9.37 -7.49 4.97
N TYR A 40 -9.38 -8.56 5.76
CA TYR A 40 -9.57 -8.46 7.21
C TYR A 40 -8.44 -7.66 7.87
N ALA A 41 -7.19 -7.97 7.54
CA ALA A 41 -6.02 -7.23 8.03
C ALA A 41 -6.06 -5.76 7.59
N ALA A 42 -6.39 -5.50 6.32
CA ALA A 42 -6.53 -4.14 5.79
C ALA A 42 -7.62 -3.33 6.51
N ASN A 43 -8.73 -3.95 6.87
CA ASN A 43 -9.79 -3.32 7.67
C ASN A 43 -9.30 -2.95 9.07
N ASN A 44 -8.54 -3.84 9.73
CA ASN A 44 -7.96 -3.57 11.04
C ASN A 44 -6.96 -2.40 11.00
N ILE A 45 -6.10 -2.37 9.96
CA ILE A 45 -5.17 -1.26 9.74
C ILE A 45 -5.92 0.05 9.55
N SER A 46 -6.92 0.09 8.68
CA SER A 46 -7.73 1.28 8.43
C SER A 46 -8.39 1.79 9.73
N SER A 47 -8.96 0.89 10.51
CA SER A 47 -9.58 1.24 11.80
C SER A 47 -8.56 1.77 12.80
N ALA A 48 -7.38 1.16 12.87
CA ALA A 48 -6.32 1.60 13.75
C ALA A 48 -5.81 3.01 13.39
N VAL A 49 -5.60 3.29 12.10
CA VAL A 49 -5.18 4.62 11.64
C VAL A 49 -6.21 5.67 12.02
N ARG A 50 -7.50 5.41 11.77
CA ARG A 50 -8.59 6.32 12.10
C ARG A 50 -8.66 6.67 13.60
N ASN A 51 -8.34 5.72 14.46
CA ASN A 51 -8.30 6.00 15.91
C ASN A 51 -7.22 7.01 16.31
N PHE A 52 -6.24 7.26 15.44
CA PHE A 52 -5.17 8.23 15.65
C PHE A 52 -5.33 9.52 14.82
N GLU A 53 -6.30 9.59 13.90
CA GLU A 53 -6.51 10.78 13.05
C GLU A 53 -6.70 12.07 13.86
N ASP A 54 -7.40 11.99 14.99
CA ASP A 54 -7.60 13.13 15.90
C ASP A 54 -6.35 13.56 16.66
N ARG A 55 -5.31 12.72 16.68
CA ARG A 55 -4.10 12.93 17.49
C ARG A 55 -2.82 13.01 16.67
N SER A 56 -2.89 12.64 15.40
CA SER A 56 -1.76 12.64 14.50
C SER A 56 -2.16 13.20 13.14
N TYR A 57 -1.18 13.61 12.36
CA TYR A 57 -1.38 14.08 10.99
C TYR A 57 -1.52 12.93 9.97
N ALA A 58 -1.33 11.68 10.40
CA ALA A 58 -1.38 10.51 9.53
C ALA A 58 -2.82 10.18 9.12
N ARG A 59 -3.02 9.97 7.83
CA ARG A 59 -4.29 9.54 7.23
C ARG A 59 -4.10 8.34 6.33
N VAL A 60 -5.12 7.53 6.16
CA VAL A 60 -5.14 6.51 5.10
C VAL A 60 -5.25 7.22 3.77
N PHE A 61 -4.15 7.23 3.02
CA PHE A 61 -4.06 7.90 1.73
C PHE A 61 -4.70 7.08 0.61
N GLY A 62 -4.47 5.77 0.61
CA GLY A 62 -4.98 4.92 -0.44
C GLY A 62 -4.72 3.43 -0.21
N ILE A 63 -5.33 2.64 -1.08
CA ILE A 63 -5.15 1.20 -1.17
C ILE A 63 -4.30 0.89 -2.40
N VAL A 64 -3.32 0.02 -2.24
CA VAL A 64 -2.58 -0.60 -3.34
C VAL A 64 -3.05 -2.05 -3.44
N LEU A 65 -3.66 -2.40 -4.58
CA LEU A 65 -4.06 -3.76 -4.87
C LEU A 65 -2.85 -4.55 -5.38
N ASN A 66 -2.35 -5.45 -4.55
CA ASN A 66 -1.32 -6.41 -4.92
C ASN A 66 -1.98 -7.72 -5.37
N HIS A 67 -2.05 -7.95 -6.67
CA HIS A 67 -2.79 -9.07 -7.25
C HIS A 67 -2.22 -10.43 -6.85
N ARG A 68 -3.10 -11.31 -6.38
CA ARG A 68 -2.79 -12.71 -6.05
C ARG A 68 -3.51 -13.69 -6.97
N ASN A 69 -4.22 -13.18 -8.00
CA ASN A 69 -5.06 -13.95 -8.91
C ASN A 69 -6.22 -14.68 -8.21
N VAL A 70 -6.81 -14.02 -7.23
CA VAL A 70 -8.02 -14.48 -6.56
C VAL A 70 -9.24 -14.21 -7.44
N GLU A 71 -10.21 -15.12 -7.44
CA GLU A 71 -11.45 -14.93 -8.18
C GLU A 71 -12.19 -13.65 -7.75
N ASN A 72 -12.60 -12.83 -8.71
CA ASN A 72 -13.26 -11.54 -8.52
C ASN A 72 -12.46 -10.61 -7.58
N GLU A 73 -11.14 -10.63 -7.70
CA GLU A 73 -10.23 -9.91 -6.81
C GLU A 73 -10.48 -8.40 -6.84
N LYS A 74 -10.58 -7.86 -8.04
CA LYS A 74 -10.78 -6.42 -8.24
C LYS A 74 -12.11 -5.94 -7.65
N GLU A 75 -13.18 -6.68 -7.88
CA GLU A 75 -14.51 -6.38 -7.34
C GLU A 75 -14.53 -6.45 -5.80
N LYS A 76 -13.85 -7.42 -5.22
CA LYS A 76 -13.74 -7.56 -3.76
C LYS A 76 -12.99 -6.38 -3.13
N VAL A 77 -11.87 -5.99 -3.72
CA VAL A 77 -11.09 -4.86 -3.22
C VAL A 77 -11.80 -3.54 -3.48
N GLN A 78 -12.52 -3.41 -4.60
CA GLN A 78 -13.35 -2.23 -4.87
C GLN A 78 -14.48 -2.09 -3.84
N ALA A 79 -15.18 -3.16 -3.52
CA ALA A 79 -16.22 -3.15 -2.48
C ALA A 79 -15.64 -2.79 -1.09
N PHE A 80 -14.43 -3.24 -0.79
CA PHE A 80 -13.72 -2.87 0.42
C PHE A 80 -13.34 -1.38 0.43
N SER A 81 -12.81 -0.87 -0.68
CA SER A 81 -12.48 0.55 -0.89
C SER A 81 -13.70 1.44 -0.63
N GLU A 82 -14.85 1.11 -1.20
CA GLU A 82 -16.11 1.82 -1.01
C GLU A 82 -16.58 1.78 0.46
N LYS A 83 -16.48 0.60 1.10
CA LYS A 83 -16.85 0.42 2.50
C LYS A 83 -16.06 1.30 3.45
N ILE A 84 -14.75 1.44 3.24
CA ILE A 84 -13.90 2.25 4.11
C ILE A 84 -13.73 3.69 3.61
N GLY A 85 -14.25 4.03 2.42
CA GLY A 85 -14.14 5.37 1.84
C GLY A 85 -12.72 5.77 1.47
N VAL A 86 -11.86 4.82 1.09
CA VAL A 86 -10.47 5.04 0.71
C VAL A 86 -10.24 4.54 -0.72
N PRO A 87 -9.69 5.36 -1.62
CA PRO A 87 -9.54 4.99 -3.03
C PRO A 87 -8.44 3.93 -3.24
N ILE A 88 -8.60 3.13 -4.29
CA ILE A 88 -7.51 2.32 -4.83
C ILE A 88 -6.63 3.26 -5.67
N VAL A 89 -5.39 3.44 -5.24
CA VAL A 89 -4.44 4.40 -5.86
C VAL A 89 -3.39 3.72 -6.73
N GLY A 90 -3.30 2.41 -6.67
CA GLY A 90 -2.39 1.64 -7.52
C GLY A 90 -2.74 0.16 -7.55
N GLU A 91 -2.34 -0.49 -8.62
CA GLU A 91 -2.49 -1.93 -8.81
C GLU A 91 -1.14 -2.50 -9.22
N VAL A 92 -0.70 -3.56 -8.57
CA VAL A 92 0.53 -4.30 -8.90
C VAL A 92 0.12 -5.69 -9.38
N PRO A 93 0.25 -6.01 -10.65
CA PRO A 93 -0.08 -7.33 -11.18
C PRO A 93 0.90 -8.38 -10.64
N ARG A 94 0.43 -9.62 -10.52
CA ARG A 94 1.32 -10.73 -10.21
C ARG A 94 2.27 -10.95 -11.38
N SER A 95 3.57 -10.87 -11.13
CA SER A 95 4.59 -11.01 -12.17
C SER A 95 5.75 -11.88 -11.68
N ASN A 96 6.15 -12.82 -12.55
CA ASN A 96 7.34 -13.62 -12.32
C ASN A 96 8.64 -12.82 -12.51
N GLU A 97 8.58 -11.66 -13.15
CA GLU A 97 9.74 -10.78 -13.30
C GLU A 97 10.25 -10.26 -11.95
N ILE A 98 9.35 -10.00 -11.01
CA ILE A 98 9.74 -9.59 -9.66
C ILE A 98 10.60 -10.68 -9.03
N ILE A 99 10.14 -11.93 -9.06
CA ILE A 99 10.85 -13.09 -8.50
C ILE A 99 12.18 -13.30 -9.24
N HIS A 100 12.17 -13.20 -10.56
CA HIS A 100 13.36 -13.37 -11.38
C HIS A 100 14.50 -12.41 -10.99
N TRP A 101 14.18 -11.13 -10.79
CA TRP A 101 15.18 -10.14 -10.40
C TRP A 101 15.56 -10.22 -8.91
N GLU A 102 14.59 -10.57 -8.05
CA GLU A 102 14.84 -10.81 -6.63
C GLU A 102 15.85 -11.94 -6.39
N GLU A 103 15.75 -13.05 -7.15
CA GLU A 103 16.73 -14.15 -7.12
C GLU A 103 18.15 -13.70 -7.53
N GLN A 104 18.27 -12.60 -8.24
CA GLN A 104 19.54 -12.00 -8.62
C GLN A 104 19.97 -10.87 -7.65
N GLY A 105 19.27 -10.68 -6.55
CA GLY A 105 19.54 -9.64 -5.57
C GLY A 105 19.22 -8.23 -6.07
N LYS A 106 18.29 -8.09 -6.99
CA LYS A 106 17.86 -6.81 -7.58
C LYS A 106 16.36 -6.62 -7.44
N THR A 107 15.95 -5.37 -7.41
CA THR A 107 14.54 -5.03 -7.64
C THR A 107 14.21 -5.14 -9.14
N VAL A 108 12.92 -5.27 -9.46
CA VAL A 108 12.49 -5.28 -10.87
C VAL A 108 12.86 -3.99 -11.59
N ILE A 109 12.88 -2.86 -10.89
CA ILE A 109 13.24 -1.55 -11.44
C ILE A 109 14.74 -1.50 -11.79
N GLU A 110 15.60 -2.08 -10.97
CA GLU A 110 17.04 -2.18 -11.27
C GLU A 110 17.33 -3.16 -12.42
N GLY A 111 16.51 -4.22 -12.52
CA GLY A 111 16.68 -5.25 -13.54
C GLY A 111 16.16 -4.85 -14.90
N ASP A 112 14.91 -4.37 -14.96
CA ASP A 112 14.25 -3.89 -16.18
C ASP A 112 13.35 -2.68 -15.88
N PRO A 113 13.91 -1.47 -15.90
CA PRO A 113 13.14 -0.25 -15.63
C PRO A 113 12.08 0.06 -16.68
N ALA A 114 12.14 -0.54 -17.87
CA ALA A 114 11.19 -0.33 -18.96
C ALA A 114 10.03 -1.33 -18.95
N SER A 115 10.05 -2.33 -18.11
CA SER A 115 9.00 -3.34 -18.01
C SER A 115 7.66 -2.74 -17.56
N GLU A 116 6.57 -3.43 -17.91
CA GLU A 116 5.24 -3.04 -17.48
C GLU A 116 5.10 -3.02 -15.95
N ILE A 117 5.70 -4.01 -15.27
CA ILE A 117 5.69 -4.07 -13.81
C ILE A 117 6.45 -2.91 -13.17
N SER A 118 7.58 -2.51 -13.74
CA SER A 118 8.34 -1.34 -13.25
C SER A 118 7.54 -0.04 -13.41
N ARG A 119 6.76 0.11 -14.48
CA ARG A 119 5.88 1.28 -14.66
C ARG A 119 4.83 1.40 -13.57
N CYS A 120 4.26 0.28 -13.10
CA CYS A 120 3.30 0.31 -11.99
C CYS A 120 3.89 0.96 -10.75
N PHE A 121 5.15 0.67 -10.43
CA PHE A 121 5.84 1.28 -9.30
C PHE A 121 6.20 2.75 -9.54
N PHE A 122 6.63 3.11 -10.75
CA PHE A 122 6.89 4.50 -11.10
C PHE A 122 5.62 5.36 -11.06
N ASP A 123 4.50 4.85 -11.54
CA ASP A 123 3.21 5.54 -11.51
C ASP A 123 2.74 5.77 -10.07
N LEU A 124 2.89 4.77 -9.21
CA LEU A 124 2.58 4.89 -7.79
C LEU A 124 3.47 5.93 -7.10
N ALA A 125 4.78 5.88 -7.35
CA ALA A 125 5.73 6.84 -6.80
C ALA A 125 5.41 8.27 -7.28
N THR A 126 5.08 8.43 -8.55
CA THR A 126 4.71 9.73 -9.13
C THR A 126 3.44 10.28 -8.51
N LEU A 127 2.44 9.45 -8.26
CA LEU A 127 1.20 9.85 -7.59
C LEU A 127 1.48 10.37 -6.18
N LEU A 128 2.29 9.64 -5.41
CA LEU A 128 2.66 10.04 -4.05
C LEU A 128 3.42 11.36 -4.02
N TRP A 129 4.31 11.59 -4.98
CA TRP A 129 5.11 12.79 -5.08
C TRP A 129 4.29 14.03 -5.47
N LYS A 130 3.42 13.91 -6.47
CA LYS A 130 2.59 15.04 -6.95
C LYS A 130 1.63 15.59 -5.90
N GLU A 131 1.16 14.77 -4.99
CA GLU A 131 0.29 15.22 -3.91
C GLU A 131 1.02 16.05 -2.85
N GLU A 132 2.34 15.93 -2.74
CA GLU A 132 3.14 16.78 -1.84
C GLU A 132 3.34 18.18 -2.43
N GLU A 133 3.44 18.30 -3.75
CA GLU A 133 3.56 19.61 -4.42
C GLU A 133 2.27 20.45 -4.35
N ASN A 134 1.12 19.80 -4.15
CA ASN A 134 -0.20 20.45 -4.06
C ASN A 134 -0.70 20.66 -2.61
N ALA A 135 0.06 20.20 -1.66
CA ALA A 135 -0.21 20.43 -0.24
C ALA A 135 0.57 21.66 0.25
#